data_1e319223ab9989f7c0694bf58abe894b
#
_entry.id   1e319223ab9989f7c0694bf58abe894b
#
_cell.length_a   1.000
_cell.length_b   1.000
_cell.length_c   1.000
_cell.angle_alpha   90.00
_cell.angle_beta   90.00
_cell.angle_gamma   90.00
#
_symmetry.space_group_name_H-M   'P 1'
#
loop_
_entity.id
_entity.type
_entity.pdbx_description
1 polymer ?
#
loop_
_entity_poly.entity_id
_entity_poly.type
_entity_poly.pdbx_seq_one_letter_code
_entity_poly.pdbx_strand_id
1 'polypeptide(L)'
;MESKPRTNRPPVKASFLDMTHNHAKDNNQMQASFATLLSWASEALASYLDRLLPSLFDNWWKDAVLDKLSFQQQRRVEQKGIVSLSSLDLAALLRVLDQNWYQISMKMNLSPEARHFVKEMQTVRNRWAHAGTEGFPLEDVYRDLDTLQRFATVIEAEEAVLDRRNVDRID
;
A
#
# COMPACT_ATOMS: atom_id res chain seq x y z
N MET A 1 8.27 5.89 68.59
CA MET A 1 9.09 6.02 67.34
C MET A 1 8.35 5.29 66.25
N GLU A 2 7.55 6.01 65.49
CA GLU A 2 6.79 5.45 64.38
C GLU A 2 7.62 5.55 63.10
N SER A 3 7.92 4.40 62.48
CA SER A 3 8.61 4.28 61.22
C SER A 3 7.62 4.55 60.09
N LYS A 4 7.80 5.64 59.36
CA LYS A 4 7.04 5.93 58.13
C LYS A 4 7.38 4.89 57.06
N PRO A 5 6.38 4.36 56.30
CA PRO A 5 6.64 3.49 55.15
C PRO A 5 7.28 4.29 53.99
N ARG A 6 8.40 3.79 53.49
CA ARG A 6 9.02 4.30 52.25
C ARG A 6 8.13 3.92 51.08
N THR A 7 7.49 4.90 50.48
CA THR A 7 6.79 4.73 49.20
C THR A 7 7.85 4.53 48.08
N ASN A 8 7.96 3.30 47.65
CA ASN A 8 8.81 2.91 46.52
C ASN A 8 8.08 3.28 45.22
N ARG A 9 8.10 4.58 44.85
CA ARG A 9 7.67 5.02 43.51
C ARG A 9 8.86 4.81 42.56
N PRO A 10 8.70 4.06 41.47
CA PRO A 10 9.73 3.98 40.45
C PRO A 10 9.97 5.39 39.85
N PRO A 11 11.20 5.71 39.48
CA PRO A 11 11.54 7.03 38.95
C PRO A 11 10.74 7.29 37.66
N VAL A 12 10.12 8.47 37.60
CA VAL A 12 9.25 8.94 36.48
C VAL A 12 9.91 8.76 35.10
N LYS A 13 11.24 8.80 35.03
CA LYS A 13 12.01 8.55 33.81
C LYS A 13 11.89 7.11 33.26
N ALA A 14 11.80 6.10 34.12
CA ALA A 14 11.64 4.71 33.68
C ALA A 14 10.25 4.46 33.04
N SER A 15 9.20 5.06 33.63
CA SER A 15 7.84 4.99 33.09
C SER A 15 7.71 5.65 31.70
N PHE A 16 8.39 6.76 31.49
CA PHE A 16 8.37 7.46 30.19
C PHE A 16 9.12 6.69 29.11
N LEU A 17 10.26 6.08 29.44
CA LEU A 17 11.03 5.22 28.52
C LEU A 17 10.26 3.95 28.14
N ASP A 18 9.51 3.34 29.06
CA ASP A 18 8.66 2.18 28.78
C ASP A 18 7.48 2.54 27.86
N MET A 19 6.85 3.69 28.05
CA MET A 19 5.77 4.17 27.17
C MET A 19 6.27 4.43 25.75
N THR A 20 7.42 5.08 25.59
CA THR A 20 8.00 5.35 24.26
C THR A 20 8.45 4.07 23.57
N HIS A 21 8.94 3.07 24.31
CA HIS A 21 9.35 1.77 23.76
C HIS A 21 8.15 0.94 23.26
N ASN A 22 7.03 0.98 23.96
CA ASN A 22 5.79 0.33 23.53
C ASN A 22 5.22 1.00 22.28
N HIS A 23 5.16 2.33 22.23
CA HIS A 23 4.71 3.05 21.04
C HIS A 23 5.57 2.76 19.82
N ALA A 24 6.88 2.67 19.97
CA ALA A 24 7.77 2.35 18.85
C ALA A 24 7.55 0.91 18.34
N LYS A 25 7.29 -0.05 19.22
CA LYS A 25 6.95 -1.44 18.82
C LYS A 25 5.63 -1.50 18.08
N ASP A 26 4.60 -0.83 18.58
CA ASP A 26 3.27 -0.79 17.96
C ASP A 26 3.33 -0.13 16.58
N ASN A 27 4.08 0.95 16.44
CA ASN A 27 4.29 1.61 15.16
C ASN A 27 5.03 0.72 14.15
N ASN A 28 6.09 0.02 14.57
CA ASN A 28 6.82 -0.89 13.69
C ASN A 28 5.95 -2.05 13.22
N GLN A 29 5.14 -2.62 14.11
CA GLN A 29 4.20 -3.69 13.76
C GLN A 29 3.13 -3.20 12.79
N MET A 30 2.57 -2.02 13.01
CA MET A 30 1.60 -1.40 12.11
C MET A 30 2.20 -1.12 10.73
N GLN A 31 3.42 -0.60 10.66
CA GLN A 31 4.14 -0.39 9.40
C GLN A 31 4.38 -1.70 8.66
N ALA A 32 4.80 -2.76 9.35
CA ALA A 32 5.00 -4.08 8.75
C ALA A 32 3.69 -4.67 8.22
N SER A 33 2.59 -4.54 8.96
CA SER A 33 1.25 -4.99 8.52
C SER A 33 0.77 -4.22 7.30
N PHE A 34 0.94 -2.90 7.27
CA PHE A 34 0.55 -2.10 6.11
C PHE A 34 1.43 -2.38 4.89
N ALA A 35 2.74 -2.60 5.06
CA ALA A 35 3.64 -3.03 3.99
C ALA A 35 3.18 -4.36 3.36
N THR A 36 2.68 -5.31 4.16
CA THR A 36 2.08 -6.56 3.67
C THR A 36 0.84 -6.29 2.83
N LEU A 37 -0.03 -5.37 3.24
CA LEU A 37 -1.21 -4.97 2.46
C LEU A 37 -0.83 -4.28 1.14
N LEU A 38 0.21 -3.46 1.13
CA LEU A 38 0.72 -2.84 -0.11
C LEU A 38 1.33 -3.87 -1.06
N SER A 39 2.05 -4.87 -0.54
CA SER A 39 2.57 -5.99 -1.34
C SER A 39 1.44 -6.79 -1.97
N TRP A 40 0.41 -7.10 -1.20
CA TRP A 40 -0.79 -7.75 -1.71
C TRP A 40 -1.49 -6.91 -2.79
N ALA A 41 -1.65 -5.59 -2.59
CA ALA A 41 -2.22 -4.70 -3.59
C ALA A 41 -1.42 -4.69 -4.89
N SER A 42 -0.09 -4.77 -4.79
CA SER A 42 0.81 -4.87 -5.94
C SER A 42 0.57 -6.16 -6.74
N GLU A 43 0.48 -7.30 -6.06
CA GLU A 43 0.20 -8.60 -6.70
C GLU A 43 -1.18 -8.61 -7.37
N ALA A 44 -2.20 -8.11 -6.67
CA ALA A 44 -3.57 -8.03 -7.19
C ALA A 44 -3.67 -7.12 -8.43
N LEU A 45 -3.03 -5.95 -8.38
CA LEU A 45 -3.00 -5.01 -9.50
C LEU A 45 -2.23 -5.57 -10.70
N ALA A 46 -1.10 -6.22 -10.48
CA ALA A 46 -0.35 -6.89 -11.55
C ALA A 46 -1.22 -7.95 -12.25
N SER A 47 -1.91 -8.79 -11.49
CA SER A 47 -2.84 -9.81 -12.03
C SER A 47 -4.02 -9.18 -12.78
N TYR A 48 -4.58 -8.10 -12.27
CA TYR A 48 -5.67 -7.37 -12.94
C TYR A 48 -5.24 -6.80 -14.29
N LEU A 49 -4.09 -6.13 -14.33
CA LEU A 49 -3.53 -5.56 -15.57
C LEU A 49 -3.10 -6.65 -16.56
N ASP A 50 -2.54 -7.76 -16.09
CA ASP A 50 -2.11 -8.87 -16.92
C ASP A 50 -3.26 -9.55 -17.68
N ARG A 51 -4.45 -9.53 -17.07
CA ARG A 51 -5.68 -10.01 -17.73
C ARG A 51 -6.26 -9.02 -18.76
N LEU A 52 -6.12 -7.71 -18.51
CA LEU A 52 -6.78 -6.69 -19.31
C LEU A 52 -5.92 -6.17 -20.48
N LEU A 53 -4.65 -5.84 -20.24
CA LEU A 53 -3.82 -5.15 -21.22
C LEU A 53 -3.65 -5.92 -22.52
N PRO A 54 -3.45 -7.26 -22.53
CA PRO A 54 -3.36 -8.03 -23.77
C PRO A 54 -4.63 -8.00 -24.63
N SER A 55 -5.79 -7.78 -24.00
CA SER A 55 -7.07 -7.66 -24.71
C SER A 55 -7.35 -6.26 -25.28
N LEU A 56 -6.59 -5.26 -24.81
CA LEU A 56 -6.77 -3.85 -25.17
C LEU A 56 -5.74 -3.34 -26.19
N PHE A 57 -4.54 -3.95 -26.24
CA PHE A 57 -3.42 -3.49 -27.04
C PHE A 57 -2.72 -4.68 -27.69
N ASP A 58 -2.43 -4.58 -29.00
CA ASP A 58 -1.72 -5.64 -29.72
C ASP A 58 -0.28 -5.82 -29.22
N ASN A 59 0.45 -4.74 -29.01
CA ASN A 59 1.78 -4.73 -28.44
C ASN A 59 1.75 -4.17 -27.00
N TRP A 60 0.94 -4.79 -26.16
CA TRP A 60 0.57 -4.29 -24.85
C TRP A 60 1.76 -4.01 -23.92
N TRP A 61 2.82 -4.85 -23.94
CA TRP A 61 3.98 -4.62 -23.09
C TRP A 61 4.69 -3.31 -23.44
N LYS A 62 4.90 -3.03 -24.72
CA LYS A 62 5.51 -1.78 -25.17
C LYS A 62 4.56 -0.61 -24.99
N ASP A 63 3.37 -0.69 -25.59
CA ASP A 63 2.49 0.48 -25.77
C ASP A 63 1.76 0.85 -24.46
N ALA A 64 1.37 -0.14 -23.66
CA ALA A 64 0.62 0.07 -22.42
C ALA A 64 1.49 0.04 -21.16
N VAL A 65 2.67 -0.57 -21.18
CA VAL A 65 3.57 -0.63 -20.03
C VAL A 65 4.79 0.26 -20.22
N LEU A 66 5.72 -0.11 -21.09
CA LEU A 66 7.00 0.60 -21.22
C LEU A 66 6.84 2.08 -21.56
N ASP A 67 6.03 2.40 -22.56
CA ASP A 67 5.82 3.79 -23.02
C ASP A 67 5.03 4.65 -21.98
N LYS A 68 4.43 4.02 -20.96
CA LYS A 68 3.68 4.71 -19.89
C LYS A 68 4.50 4.94 -18.63
N LEU A 69 5.61 4.22 -18.46
CA LEU A 69 6.51 4.40 -17.33
C LEU A 69 7.26 5.73 -17.41
N SER A 70 7.66 6.27 -16.24
CA SER A 70 8.57 7.40 -16.19
C SER A 70 9.97 6.98 -16.69
N PHE A 71 10.79 7.96 -17.10
CA PHE A 71 12.16 7.70 -17.55
C PHE A 71 12.96 6.86 -16.53
N GLN A 72 12.84 7.18 -15.23
CA GLN A 72 13.54 6.44 -14.18
C GLN A 72 13.03 5.00 -14.05
N GLN A 73 11.72 4.79 -14.18
CA GLN A 73 11.11 3.47 -14.15
C GLN A 73 11.51 2.63 -15.36
N GLN A 74 11.52 3.22 -16.57
CA GLN A 74 12.00 2.56 -17.79
C GLN A 74 13.45 2.10 -17.65
N ARG A 75 14.34 2.97 -17.18
CA ARG A 75 15.74 2.60 -16.93
C ARG A 75 15.88 1.45 -15.93
N ARG A 76 15.07 1.43 -14.88
CA ARG A 76 15.07 0.33 -13.90
C ARG A 76 14.61 -0.98 -14.52
N VAL A 77 13.58 -0.93 -15.37
CA VAL A 77 13.10 -2.10 -16.11
C VAL A 77 14.19 -2.66 -17.02
N GLU A 78 14.88 -1.82 -17.78
CA GLU A 78 15.99 -2.21 -18.65
C GLU A 78 17.16 -2.79 -17.86
N GLN A 79 17.61 -2.11 -16.80
CA GLN A 79 18.74 -2.55 -15.96
C GLN A 79 18.51 -3.88 -15.29
N LYS A 80 17.27 -4.16 -14.85
CA LYS A 80 16.88 -5.38 -14.16
C LYS A 80 16.38 -6.48 -15.10
N GLY A 81 16.22 -6.21 -16.39
CA GLY A 81 15.65 -7.14 -17.35
C GLY A 81 14.22 -7.56 -17.02
N ILE A 82 13.39 -6.62 -16.53
CA ILE A 82 11.99 -6.90 -16.16
C ILE A 82 11.16 -7.08 -17.42
N VAL A 83 10.44 -8.21 -17.48
CA VAL A 83 9.60 -8.59 -18.64
C VAL A 83 8.16 -8.95 -18.25
N SER A 84 7.78 -8.76 -16.99
CA SER A 84 6.43 -9.08 -16.48
C SER A 84 5.92 -8.02 -15.52
N LEU A 85 4.60 -7.85 -15.46
CA LEU A 85 3.94 -6.93 -14.53
C LEU A 85 4.17 -7.32 -13.06
N SER A 86 4.23 -8.60 -12.75
CA SER A 86 4.48 -9.10 -11.40
C SER A 86 5.85 -8.70 -10.83
N SER A 87 6.79 -8.31 -11.67
CA SER A 87 8.12 -7.85 -11.28
C SER A 87 8.22 -6.32 -11.16
N LEU A 88 7.17 -5.59 -11.49
CA LEU A 88 7.07 -4.14 -11.28
C LEU A 88 6.68 -3.83 -9.83
N ASP A 89 7.18 -2.71 -9.30
CA ASP A 89 6.72 -2.18 -8.02
C ASP A 89 5.32 -1.55 -8.12
N LEU A 90 4.66 -1.38 -6.98
CA LEU A 90 3.31 -0.81 -6.92
C LEU A 90 3.23 0.59 -7.54
N ALA A 91 4.27 1.42 -7.44
CA ALA A 91 4.27 2.75 -8.04
C ALA A 91 4.23 2.68 -9.56
N ALA A 92 4.99 1.77 -10.17
CA ALA A 92 4.98 1.54 -11.61
C ALA A 92 3.63 0.97 -12.07
N LEU A 93 3.08 0.00 -11.35
CA LEU A 93 1.77 -0.59 -11.66
C LEU A 93 0.63 0.44 -11.58
N LEU A 94 0.60 1.28 -10.54
CA LEU A 94 -0.39 2.36 -10.40
C LEU A 94 -0.27 3.39 -11.53
N ARG A 95 0.96 3.69 -11.97
CA ARG A 95 1.18 4.56 -13.12
C ARG A 95 0.66 3.93 -14.40
N VAL A 96 0.93 2.65 -14.64
CA VAL A 96 0.40 1.91 -15.80
C VAL A 96 -1.12 1.95 -15.82
N LEU A 97 -1.78 1.69 -14.69
CA LEU A 97 -3.24 1.78 -14.57
C LEU A 97 -3.75 3.19 -14.89
N ASP A 98 -3.17 4.22 -14.28
CA ASP A 98 -3.61 5.60 -14.46
C ASP A 98 -3.39 6.12 -15.89
N GLN A 99 -2.26 5.78 -16.52
CA GLN A 99 -1.94 6.22 -17.88
C GLN A 99 -2.77 5.50 -18.95
N ASN A 100 -3.30 4.32 -18.67
CA ASN A 100 -4.22 3.59 -19.55
C ASN A 100 -5.68 3.70 -19.08
N TRP A 101 -5.99 4.66 -18.21
CA TRP A 101 -7.29 4.77 -17.57
C TRP A 101 -8.46 4.79 -18.55
N TYR A 102 -8.35 5.53 -19.63
CA TYR A 102 -9.44 5.65 -20.61
C TYR A 102 -9.83 4.28 -21.17
N GLN A 103 -8.88 3.52 -21.67
CA GLN A 103 -9.15 2.22 -22.29
C GLN A 103 -9.66 1.20 -21.25
N ILE A 104 -9.05 1.20 -20.05
CA ILE A 104 -9.44 0.29 -18.98
C ILE A 104 -10.84 0.62 -18.44
N SER A 105 -11.13 1.90 -18.17
CA SER A 105 -12.43 2.32 -17.64
C SER A 105 -13.58 2.07 -18.61
N MET A 106 -13.34 2.27 -19.91
CA MET A 106 -14.33 1.94 -20.94
C MET A 106 -14.59 0.43 -21.04
N LYS A 107 -13.54 -0.38 -21.00
CA LYS A 107 -13.65 -1.85 -21.04
C LYS A 107 -14.37 -2.43 -19.83
N MET A 108 -14.05 -1.90 -18.64
CA MET A 108 -14.55 -2.41 -17.36
C MET A 108 -15.79 -1.66 -16.87
N ASN A 109 -16.28 -0.67 -17.62
CA ASN A 109 -17.39 0.19 -17.25
C ASN A 109 -17.23 0.83 -15.86
N LEU A 110 -16.03 1.36 -15.58
CA LEU A 110 -15.72 2.00 -14.31
C LEU A 110 -16.29 3.41 -14.25
N SER A 111 -16.74 3.81 -13.05
CA SER A 111 -17.21 5.18 -12.82
C SER A 111 -16.07 6.20 -12.87
N PRO A 112 -16.36 7.48 -13.17
CA PRO A 112 -15.34 8.54 -13.12
C PRO A 112 -14.67 8.67 -11.75
N GLU A 113 -15.42 8.41 -10.68
CA GLU A 113 -14.93 8.46 -9.28
C GLU A 113 -13.86 7.40 -9.00
N ALA A 114 -13.92 6.26 -9.68
CA ALA A 114 -12.95 5.17 -9.51
C ALA A 114 -11.50 5.64 -9.77
N ARG A 115 -11.29 6.60 -10.67
CA ARG A 115 -9.97 7.19 -10.90
C ARG A 115 -9.42 7.94 -9.70
N HIS A 116 -10.30 8.56 -8.91
CA HIS A 116 -9.87 9.25 -7.69
C HIS A 116 -9.24 8.26 -6.70
N PHE A 117 -9.79 7.06 -6.56
CA PHE A 117 -9.22 6.03 -5.68
C PHE A 117 -7.85 5.55 -6.16
N VAL A 118 -7.62 5.49 -7.48
CA VAL A 118 -6.28 5.21 -8.03
C VAL A 118 -5.30 6.32 -7.67
N LYS A 119 -5.69 7.58 -7.79
CA LYS A 119 -4.86 8.74 -7.41
C LYS A 119 -4.57 8.80 -5.90
N GLU A 120 -5.58 8.54 -5.09
CA GLU A 120 -5.42 8.45 -3.65
C GLU A 120 -4.48 7.32 -3.27
N MET A 121 -4.58 6.16 -3.92
CA MET A 121 -3.69 5.02 -3.69
C MET A 121 -2.24 5.32 -4.04
N GLN A 122 -1.98 6.13 -5.08
CA GLN A 122 -0.63 6.64 -5.37
C GLN A 122 -0.09 7.48 -4.20
N THR A 123 -0.93 8.31 -3.60
CA THR A 123 -0.57 9.14 -2.43
C THR A 123 -0.30 8.27 -1.20
N VAL A 124 -1.16 7.29 -0.92
CA VAL A 124 -0.98 6.31 0.18
C VAL A 124 0.34 5.57 0.01
N ARG A 125 0.58 4.99 -1.15
CA ARG A 125 1.83 4.28 -1.46
C ARG A 125 3.05 5.15 -1.20
N ASN A 126 3.05 6.39 -1.66
CA ASN A 126 4.18 7.30 -1.49
C ASN A 126 4.39 7.67 -0.02
N ARG A 127 3.34 7.92 0.73
CA ARG A 127 3.41 8.20 2.17
C ARG A 127 4.06 7.05 2.93
N TRP A 128 3.61 5.83 2.71
CA TRP A 128 4.14 4.66 3.40
C TRP A 128 5.55 4.27 2.96
N ALA A 129 5.93 4.53 1.70
CA ALA A 129 7.31 4.33 1.22
C ALA A 129 8.32 5.28 1.87
N HIS A 130 7.87 6.42 2.37
CA HIS A 130 8.70 7.44 3.03
C HIS A 130 8.38 7.56 4.53
N ALA A 131 7.72 6.57 5.12
CA ALA A 131 7.42 6.55 6.54
C ALA A 131 8.70 6.64 7.38
N GLY A 132 8.74 7.64 8.25
CA GLY A 132 9.80 7.74 9.26
C GLY A 132 9.56 6.80 10.44
N THR A 133 10.49 6.81 11.41
CA THR A 133 10.41 5.99 12.63
C THR A 133 9.30 6.45 13.59
N GLU A 134 8.74 7.65 13.39
CA GLU A 134 7.70 8.21 14.26
C GLU A 134 6.30 7.61 14.03
N GLY A 135 6.13 6.90 12.91
CA GLY A 135 4.83 6.32 12.53
C GLY A 135 3.83 7.36 12.04
N PHE A 136 2.58 6.95 11.89
CA PHE A 136 1.47 7.81 11.46
C PHE A 136 0.40 7.93 12.55
N PRO A 137 -0.32 9.07 12.60
CA PRO A 137 -1.54 9.16 13.40
C PRO A 137 -2.53 8.07 13.02
N LEU A 138 -3.21 7.50 14.01
CA LEU A 138 -4.15 6.38 13.80
C LEU A 138 -5.27 6.74 12.82
N GLU A 139 -5.72 7.99 12.84
CA GLU A 139 -6.73 8.50 11.89
C GLU A 139 -6.25 8.42 10.43
N ASP A 140 -4.99 8.72 10.17
CA ASP A 140 -4.40 8.61 8.83
C ASP A 140 -4.29 7.15 8.39
N VAL A 141 -3.97 6.24 9.32
CA VAL A 141 -3.94 4.80 9.03
C VAL A 141 -5.32 4.29 8.63
N TYR A 142 -6.38 4.68 9.36
CA TYR A 142 -7.75 4.29 9.01
C TYR A 142 -8.18 4.85 7.65
N ARG A 143 -7.81 6.09 7.34
CA ARG A 143 -8.08 6.69 6.03
C ARG A 143 -7.38 5.93 4.91
N ASP A 144 -6.11 5.59 5.11
CA ASP A 144 -5.33 4.84 4.13
C ASP A 144 -5.87 3.42 3.92
N LEU A 145 -6.36 2.76 4.97
CA LEU A 145 -7.05 1.47 4.87
C LEU A 145 -8.38 1.56 4.09
N ASP A 146 -9.15 2.62 4.29
CA ASP A 146 -10.38 2.86 3.51
C ASP A 146 -10.06 3.09 2.03
N THR A 147 -9.02 3.88 1.73
CA THR A 147 -8.53 4.09 0.36
C THR A 147 -8.12 2.76 -0.28
N LEU A 148 -7.35 1.93 0.43
CA LEU A 148 -6.95 0.61 -0.06
C LEU A 148 -8.15 -0.30 -0.34
N GLN A 149 -9.17 -0.28 0.50
CA GLN A 149 -10.38 -1.06 0.30
C GLN A 149 -11.14 -0.61 -0.96
N ARG A 150 -11.31 0.70 -1.14
CA ARG A 150 -11.97 1.26 -2.34
C ARG A 150 -11.18 0.95 -3.61
N PHE A 151 -9.86 1.07 -3.54
CA PHE A 151 -8.97 0.67 -4.64
C PHE A 151 -9.11 -0.82 -4.97
N ALA A 152 -9.15 -1.69 -3.96
CA ALA A 152 -9.35 -3.13 -4.16
C ALA A 152 -10.67 -3.44 -4.89
N THR A 153 -11.75 -2.70 -4.61
CA THR A 153 -13.02 -2.82 -5.34
C THR A 153 -12.84 -2.44 -6.81
N VAL A 154 -12.09 -1.37 -7.11
CA VAL A 154 -11.83 -0.95 -8.51
C VAL A 154 -11.13 -2.03 -9.32
N ILE A 155 -10.19 -2.75 -8.73
CA ILE A 155 -9.43 -3.82 -9.40
C ILE A 155 -10.03 -5.22 -9.19
N GLU A 156 -11.28 -5.31 -8.72
CA GLU A 156 -12.01 -6.57 -8.50
C GLU A 156 -11.30 -7.55 -7.53
N ALA A 157 -10.62 -7.02 -6.52
CA ALA A 157 -9.85 -7.80 -5.56
C ALA A 157 -10.44 -7.75 -4.13
N GLU A 158 -11.70 -7.38 -3.99
CA GLU A 158 -12.36 -7.10 -2.71
C GLU A 158 -12.41 -8.32 -1.77
N GLU A 159 -12.72 -9.51 -2.31
CA GLU A 159 -12.82 -10.74 -1.52
C GLU A 159 -11.49 -11.11 -0.86
N ALA A 160 -10.38 -10.92 -1.57
CA ALA A 160 -9.06 -11.23 -1.05
C ALA A 160 -8.61 -10.27 0.08
N VAL A 161 -9.12 -9.03 0.12
CA VAL A 161 -8.86 -8.07 1.21
C VAL A 161 -9.60 -8.49 2.47
N LEU A 162 -10.86 -8.91 2.33
CA LEU A 162 -11.70 -9.31 3.45
C LEU A 162 -11.19 -10.58 4.13
N ASP A 163 -10.74 -11.55 3.36
CA ASP A 163 -10.17 -12.81 3.89
C ASP A 163 -8.90 -12.55 4.69
N ARG A 164 -8.00 -11.70 4.23
CA ARG A 164 -6.74 -11.41 4.94
C ARG A 164 -6.95 -10.58 6.22
N ARG A 165 -7.96 -9.70 6.27
CA ARG A 165 -8.33 -8.98 7.50
C ARG A 165 -8.86 -9.89 8.59
N ASN A 166 -9.45 -11.02 8.22
CA ASN A 166 -9.99 -12.00 9.18
C ASN A 166 -8.91 -12.92 9.74
N VAL A 167 -7.83 -13.16 9.01
CA VAL A 167 -6.70 -13.99 9.49
C VAL A 167 -5.90 -13.26 10.59
N ASP A 168 -5.72 -11.94 10.48
CA ASP A 168 -4.99 -11.15 11.48
C ASP A 168 -5.81 -10.87 12.77
N ARG A 169 -7.07 -11.32 12.83
CA ARG A 169 -7.94 -11.16 14.02
C ARG A 169 -8.04 -12.41 14.92
N ILE A 170 -7.38 -13.50 14.54
CA ILE A 170 -7.53 -14.82 15.22
C ILE A 170 -6.32 -15.18 16.09
N ASP A 171 -5.28 -14.33 16.19
CA ASP A 171 -4.15 -14.53 17.09
C ASP A 171 -4.14 -13.54 18.26
#